data_b17c40f3a1f68c67f67fdca7179fdd5b
#
_entry.id   b17c40f3a1f68c67f67fdca7179fdd5b
#
_cell.length_a   1.000
_cell.length_b   1.000
_cell.length_c   1.000
_cell.angle_alpha   90.00
_cell.angle_beta   90.00
_cell.angle_gamma   90.00
#
_symmetry.space_group_name_H-M   'P 1'
#
loop_
_entity.id
_entity.type
_entity.pdbx_description
1 polymer ?
#
loop_
_entity_poly.entity_id
_entity_poly.type
_entity_poly.pdbx_seq_one_letter_code
_entity_poly.pdbx_strand_id
1 'polypeptide(L)'
;MLCRRVSLEELHPALGGGAPETGLDIYCRGRTGLLADDGARWAVLILPGGGYERIAPAEGEPVALAFLAAGIQAFVLSYSVLPALWPRQFLEGAAALAWMRANAPELGFRPDQVAVCGFSAGGHLAGCLAGGYAEPLLNERLGLTPEQVRPDAAILGYPVVHEALYLEPLGGAEVLRPDRRVGPGHPPAFLWATVGDATVPVENTLDYAHALRARQVPFELHLFQDGPHAMGLADRESARD
;
A
#
# COMPACT_ATOMS: atom_id res chain seq x y z
N MET A 1 -6.58 -20.98 7.63
CA MET A 1 -6.39 -19.54 7.35
C MET A 1 -6.56 -18.80 8.65
N LEU A 2 -5.62 -17.95 9.02
CA LEU A 2 -5.77 -16.99 10.11
C LEU A 2 -6.44 -15.74 9.55
N CYS A 3 -7.55 -15.33 10.15
CA CYS A 3 -8.25 -14.10 9.84
C CYS A 3 -8.49 -13.37 11.16
N ARG A 4 -7.84 -12.22 11.35
CA ARG A 4 -8.07 -11.36 12.52
C ARG A 4 -7.81 -9.90 12.15
N ARG A 5 -8.36 -8.98 12.91
CA ARG A 5 -8.06 -7.56 12.83
C ARG A 5 -7.15 -7.15 13.99
N VAL A 6 -6.21 -6.27 13.68
CA VAL A 6 -5.33 -5.58 14.64
C VAL A 6 -5.71 -4.10 14.61
N SER A 7 -5.96 -3.51 15.76
CA SER A 7 -6.31 -2.09 15.88
C SER A 7 -5.09 -1.20 15.60
N LEU A 8 -5.32 0.09 15.32
CA LEU A 8 -4.23 1.05 15.13
C LEU A 8 -3.35 1.19 16.38
N GLU A 9 -3.95 1.13 17.57
CA GLU A 9 -3.23 1.18 18.85
C GLU A 9 -2.33 -0.05 19.04
N GLU A 10 -2.79 -1.24 18.62
CA GLU A 10 -1.99 -2.46 18.62
C GLU A 10 -0.86 -2.42 17.57
N LEU A 11 -1.07 -1.74 16.44
CA LEU A 11 0.01 -1.51 15.47
C LEU A 11 1.10 -0.63 16.07
N HIS A 12 0.70 0.48 16.69
CA HIS A 12 1.61 1.38 17.38
C HIS A 12 0.87 2.27 18.37
N PRO A 13 1.26 2.29 19.67
CA PRO A 13 0.55 3.05 20.70
C PRO A 13 0.41 4.55 20.42
N ALA A 14 1.40 5.15 19.74
CA ALA A 14 1.36 6.58 19.41
C ALA A 14 0.29 6.94 18.35
N LEU A 15 -0.29 5.95 17.66
CA LEU A 15 -1.42 6.20 16.78
C LEU A 15 -2.72 6.41 17.57
N GLY A 16 -2.81 5.87 18.79
CA GLY A 16 -4.05 5.89 19.56
C GLY A 16 -5.19 5.14 18.88
N GLY A 17 -6.40 5.31 19.38
CA GLY A 17 -7.59 4.76 18.75
C GLY A 17 -7.93 5.49 17.44
N GLY A 18 -8.34 4.73 16.42
CA GLY A 18 -8.93 5.26 15.20
C GLY A 18 -10.45 5.13 15.22
N ALA A 19 -11.10 5.43 14.08
CA ALA A 19 -12.49 5.06 13.86
C ALA A 19 -12.65 3.52 13.95
N PRO A 20 -13.83 3.01 14.33
CA PRO A 20 -14.02 1.56 14.53
C PRO A 20 -13.67 0.69 13.32
N GLU A 21 -13.77 1.25 12.12
CA GLU A 21 -13.45 0.60 10.85
C GLU A 21 -11.95 0.61 10.51
N THR A 22 -11.13 1.40 11.22
CA THR A 22 -9.68 1.46 10.96
C THR A 22 -8.96 0.26 11.60
N GLY A 23 -7.90 -0.20 10.93
CA GLY A 23 -7.10 -1.32 11.43
C GLY A 23 -6.52 -2.17 10.32
N LEU A 24 -5.76 -3.18 10.71
CA LEU A 24 -5.09 -4.11 9.81
C LEU A 24 -5.77 -5.47 9.84
N ASP A 25 -6.38 -5.85 8.72
CA ASP A 25 -6.94 -7.19 8.54
C ASP A 25 -5.85 -8.15 8.05
N ILE A 26 -5.73 -9.29 8.71
CA ILE A 26 -4.71 -10.30 8.45
C ILE A 26 -5.31 -11.49 7.71
N TYR A 27 -4.74 -11.83 6.56
CA TYR A 27 -5.07 -13.01 5.77
C TYR A 27 -3.82 -13.86 5.62
N CYS A 28 -3.63 -14.83 6.51
CA CYS A 28 -2.44 -15.66 6.52
C CYS A 28 -2.77 -17.14 6.45
N ARG A 29 -2.00 -17.89 5.66
CA ARG A 29 -2.00 -19.35 5.72
C ARG A 29 -1.21 -19.80 6.95
N GLY A 30 -1.79 -20.71 7.72
CA GLY A 30 -1.10 -21.32 8.84
C GLY A 30 0.14 -22.11 8.38
N ARG A 31 1.15 -22.17 9.24
CA ARG A 31 2.29 -23.09 9.04
C ARG A 31 1.82 -24.51 9.35
N THR A 32 2.09 -25.42 8.45
CA THR A 32 1.71 -26.84 8.61
C THR A 32 2.92 -27.73 8.90
N GLY A 33 4.14 -27.23 8.68
CA GLY A 33 5.37 -28.01 8.73
C GLY A 33 5.53 -29.02 7.57
N LEU A 34 4.56 -29.04 6.65
CA LEU A 34 4.49 -30.01 5.56
C LEU A 34 4.81 -29.39 4.19
N LEU A 35 4.78 -28.06 4.09
CA LEU A 35 5.05 -27.34 2.84
C LEU A 35 6.50 -26.86 2.81
N ALA A 36 7.15 -27.02 1.67
CA ALA A 36 8.55 -26.63 1.48
C ALA A 36 8.82 -25.14 1.67
N ASP A 37 7.78 -24.30 1.51
CA ASP A 37 7.83 -22.84 1.64
C ASP A 37 7.33 -22.30 3.00
N ASP A 38 7.08 -23.20 3.98
CA ASP A 38 6.62 -22.78 5.30
C ASP A 38 7.66 -21.84 5.96
N GLY A 39 7.31 -20.54 6.08
CA GLY A 39 8.15 -19.49 6.64
C GLY A 39 9.08 -18.79 5.65
N ALA A 40 9.06 -19.14 4.36
CA ALA A 40 9.83 -18.48 3.29
C ALA A 40 8.99 -17.59 2.37
N ARG A 41 7.72 -17.31 2.74
CA ARG A 41 6.77 -16.58 1.91
C ARG A 41 7.04 -15.09 1.91
N TRP A 42 6.61 -14.46 0.81
CA TRP A 42 6.39 -13.01 0.78
C TRP A 42 5.15 -12.62 1.58
N ALA A 43 5.12 -11.36 2.00
CA ALA A 43 3.94 -10.71 2.51
C ALA A 43 3.64 -9.43 1.73
N VAL A 44 2.37 -9.03 1.68
CA VAL A 44 1.94 -7.80 1.02
C VAL A 44 1.01 -6.99 1.92
N LEU A 45 1.31 -5.70 2.09
CA LEU A 45 0.42 -4.72 2.68
C LEU A 45 -0.43 -4.11 1.56
N ILE A 46 -1.73 -4.33 1.61
CA ILE A 46 -2.70 -3.84 0.64
C ILE A 46 -3.34 -2.57 1.17
N LEU A 47 -3.34 -1.53 0.34
CA LEU A 47 -3.84 -0.20 0.62
C LEU A 47 -4.94 0.11 -0.41
N PRO A 48 -6.22 -0.13 -0.09
CA PRO A 48 -7.32 0.14 -0.99
C PRO A 48 -7.43 1.63 -1.32
N GLY A 49 -8.02 1.97 -2.46
CA GLY A 49 -8.36 3.34 -2.82
C GLY A 49 -9.64 3.84 -2.15
N GLY A 50 -10.26 4.84 -2.77
CA GLY A 50 -11.49 5.48 -2.31
C GLY A 50 -11.36 6.98 -2.09
N GLY A 51 -10.39 7.62 -2.75
CA GLY A 51 -10.21 9.09 -2.76
C GLY A 51 -9.83 9.70 -1.41
N TYR A 52 -9.37 8.90 -0.46
CA TYR A 52 -9.21 9.29 0.95
C TYR A 52 -10.52 9.68 1.67
N GLU A 53 -11.67 9.48 1.05
CA GLU A 53 -13.00 9.70 1.64
C GLU A 53 -13.62 8.42 2.20
N ARG A 54 -13.22 7.28 1.66
CA ARG A 54 -13.63 5.93 2.08
C ARG A 54 -12.56 4.89 1.76
N ILE A 55 -12.77 3.68 2.21
CA ILE A 55 -12.00 2.50 1.80
C ILE A 55 -12.79 1.72 0.76
N ALA A 56 -12.20 1.44 -0.41
CA ALA A 56 -12.84 0.70 -1.51
C ALA A 56 -12.83 -0.82 -1.23
N PRO A 57 -13.97 -1.47 -0.97
CA PRO A 57 -13.97 -2.89 -0.55
C PRO A 57 -13.41 -3.84 -1.62
N ALA A 58 -13.66 -3.57 -2.91
CA ALA A 58 -13.18 -4.40 -4.02
C ALA A 58 -11.65 -4.43 -4.17
N GLU A 59 -10.95 -3.47 -3.59
CA GLU A 59 -9.48 -3.36 -3.62
C GLU A 59 -8.83 -3.89 -2.31
N GLY A 60 -9.62 -4.41 -1.39
CA GLY A 60 -9.20 -4.96 -0.11
C GLY A 60 -9.19 -6.49 -0.09
N GLU A 61 -10.23 -7.10 0.52
CA GLU A 61 -10.31 -8.56 0.71
C GLU A 61 -10.17 -9.37 -0.59
N PRO A 62 -10.82 -9.04 -1.73
CA PRO A 62 -10.64 -9.81 -2.97
C PRO A 62 -9.18 -9.88 -3.41
N VAL A 63 -8.45 -8.76 -3.30
CA VAL A 63 -7.03 -8.67 -3.63
C VAL A 63 -6.20 -9.52 -2.64
N ALA A 64 -6.53 -9.46 -1.34
CA ALA A 64 -5.85 -10.26 -0.32
C ALA A 64 -6.02 -11.78 -0.58
N LEU A 65 -7.21 -12.21 -0.97
CA LEU A 65 -7.50 -13.61 -1.30
C LEU A 65 -6.73 -14.06 -2.54
N ALA A 66 -6.59 -13.20 -3.56
CA ALA A 66 -5.79 -13.50 -4.76
C ALA A 66 -4.30 -13.69 -4.42
N PHE A 67 -3.71 -12.79 -3.62
CA PHE A 67 -2.33 -12.95 -3.14
C PHE A 67 -2.17 -14.21 -2.28
N LEU A 68 -3.12 -14.47 -1.40
CA LEU A 68 -3.09 -15.66 -0.54
C LEU A 68 -3.15 -16.95 -1.36
N ALA A 69 -3.97 -16.99 -2.43
CA ALA A 69 -4.03 -18.11 -3.35
C ALA A 69 -2.69 -18.32 -4.08
N ALA A 70 -1.96 -17.25 -4.36
CA ALA A 70 -0.61 -17.30 -4.93
C ALA A 70 0.50 -17.65 -3.91
N GLY A 71 0.15 -17.89 -2.64
CA GLY A 71 1.12 -18.27 -1.60
C GLY A 71 1.76 -17.08 -0.86
N ILE A 72 1.28 -15.87 -1.07
CA ILE A 72 1.76 -14.63 -0.44
C ILE A 72 0.84 -14.33 0.75
N GLN A 73 1.40 -14.05 1.92
CA GLN A 73 0.62 -13.61 3.08
C GLN A 73 0.10 -12.19 2.84
N ALA A 74 -1.16 -11.93 3.11
CA ALA A 74 -1.80 -10.67 2.75
C ALA A 74 -2.35 -9.93 3.98
N PHE A 75 -2.24 -8.61 3.94
CA PHE A 75 -2.65 -7.70 5.00
C PHE A 75 -3.37 -6.53 4.36
N VAL A 76 -4.57 -6.19 4.80
CA VAL A 76 -5.35 -5.06 4.29
C VAL A 76 -5.43 -3.98 5.35
N LEU A 77 -4.89 -2.80 5.08
CA LEU A 77 -5.00 -1.67 5.98
C LEU A 77 -6.21 -0.82 5.61
N SER A 78 -7.21 -0.82 6.50
CA SER A 78 -8.24 0.20 6.51
C SER A 78 -7.69 1.42 7.23
N TYR A 79 -7.03 2.30 6.48
CA TYR A 79 -6.42 3.52 7.02
C TYR A 79 -7.46 4.61 7.28
N SER A 80 -7.11 5.60 8.10
CA SER A 80 -7.96 6.75 8.38
C SER A 80 -8.24 7.55 7.11
N VAL A 81 -9.51 7.90 6.90
CA VAL A 81 -9.97 8.75 5.80
C VAL A 81 -10.40 10.11 6.33
N LEU A 82 -10.75 11.04 5.45
CA LEU A 82 -11.27 12.34 5.85
C LEU A 82 -12.39 12.20 6.92
N PRO A 83 -12.40 13.05 7.94
CA PRO A 83 -11.66 14.30 8.09
C PRO A 83 -10.22 14.16 8.67
N ALA A 84 -9.68 12.95 8.80
CA ALA A 84 -8.29 12.77 9.23
C ALA A 84 -7.33 13.29 8.14
N LEU A 85 -6.48 14.25 8.51
CA LEU A 85 -5.56 14.89 7.59
C LEU A 85 -4.20 14.18 7.53
N TRP A 86 -3.44 14.46 6.49
CA TRP A 86 -2.04 14.09 6.37
C TRP A 86 -1.23 14.65 7.56
N PRO A 87 -0.27 13.93 8.13
CA PRO A 87 0.31 12.67 7.65
C PRO A 87 -0.29 11.39 8.30
N ARG A 88 -1.51 11.43 8.82
CA ARG A 88 -2.11 10.33 9.59
C ARG A 88 -2.04 9.00 8.83
N GLN A 89 -2.46 8.96 7.59
CA GLN A 89 -2.50 7.77 6.74
C GLN A 89 -1.10 7.20 6.51
N PHE A 90 -0.11 8.07 6.32
CA PHE A 90 1.28 7.67 6.13
C PHE A 90 1.88 7.05 7.40
N LEU A 91 1.60 7.62 8.57
CA LEU A 91 2.02 7.05 9.85
C LEU A 91 1.40 5.67 10.10
N GLU A 92 0.11 5.50 9.77
CA GLU A 92 -0.59 4.22 9.90
C GLU A 92 0.00 3.14 8.98
N GLY A 93 0.29 3.47 7.71
CA GLY A 93 0.95 2.57 6.77
C GLY A 93 2.36 2.18 7.21
N ALA A 94 3.13 3.14 7.73
CA ALA A 94 4.46 2.89 8.27
C ALA A 94 4.43 1.98 9.51
N ALA A 95 3.50 2.22 10.42
CA ALA A 95 3.30 1.37 11.60
C ALA A 95 2.88 -0.05 11.21
N ALA A 96 2.00 -0.20 10.20
CA ALA A 96 1.60 -1.50 9.69
C ALA A 96 2.79 -2.29 9.12
N LEU A 97 3.66 -1.67 8.32
CA LEU A 97 4.88 -2.30 7.80
C LEU A 97 5.82 -2.74 8.93
N ALA A 98 6.06 -1.88 9.91
CA ALA A 98 6.91 -2.19 11.05
C ALA A 98 6.32 -3.34 11.88
N TRP A 99 5.01 -3.31 12.14
CA TRP A 99 4.30 -4.37 12.85
C TRP A 99 4.36 -5.71 12.10
N MET A 100 4.15 -5.69 10.78
CA MET A 100 4.27 -6.89 9.94
C MET A 100 5.67 -7.51 10.06
N ARG A 101 6.74 -6.72 9.94
CA ARG A 101 8.11 -7.21 10.06
C ARG A 101 8.39 -7.80 11.44
N ALA A 102 7.92 -7.16 12.50
CA ALA A 102 8.10 -7.63 13.88
C ALA A 102 7.40 -8.98 14.14
N ASN A 103 6.25 -9.22 13.47
CA ASN A 103 5.46 -10.44 13.64
C ASN A 103 5.67 -11.49 12.53
N ALA A 104 6.59 -11.24 11.59
CA ALA A 104 6.82 -12.09 10.42
C ALA A 104 7.10 -13.57 10.77
N PRO A 105 7.94 -13.90 11.79
CA PRO A 105 8.21 -15.29 12.13
C PRO A 105 6.96 -16.04 12.60
N GLU A 106 6.10 -15.38 13.37
CA GLU A 106 4.84 -15.97 13.88
C GLU A 106 3.84 -16.18 12.73
N LEU A 107 3.74 -15.22 11.84
CA LEU A 107 2.79 -15.21 10.73
C LEU A 107 3.26 -16.00 9.49
N GLY A 108 4.47 -16.56 9.54
CA GLY A 108 4.97 -17.50 8.54
C GLY A 108 5.41 -16.85 7.23
N PHE A 109 6.08 -15.69 7.29
CA PHE A 109 6.72 -15.06 6.15
C PHE A 109 8.10 -14.48 6.53
N ARG A 110 8.86 -14.03 5.54
CA ARG A 110 10.18 -13.45 5.75
C ARG A 110 10.08 -11.95 6.02
N PRO A 111 10.72 -11.43 7.09
CA PRO A 111 10.68 -10.01 7.40
C PRO A 111 11.39 -9.11 6.36
N ASP A 112 12.22 -9.68 5.50
CA ASP A 112 12.93 -9.01 4.40
C ASP A 112 12.23 -9.20 3.03
N GLN A 113 10.98 -9.65 3.02
CA GLN A 113 10.15 -9.88 1.83
C GLN A 113 8.74 -9.33 2.05
N VAL A 114 8.62 -8.01 2.23
CA VAL A 114 7.35 -7.31 2.46
C VAL A 114 7.11 -6.29 1.36
N ALA A 115 6.10 -6.54 0.53
CA ALA A 115 5.65 -5.63 -0.50
C ALA A 115 4.56 -4.68 0.00
N VAL A 116 4.41 -3.53 -0.65
CA VAL A 116 3.19 -2.71 -0.59
C VAL A 116 2.43 -2.83 -1.90
N CYS A 117 1.11 -2.89 -1.83
CA CYS A 117 0.23 -2.88 -2.99
C CYS A 117 -0.87 -1.85 -2.75
N GLY A 118 -1.03 -0.88 -3.64
CA GLY A 118 -2.05 0.15 -3.46
C GLY A 118 -2.72 0.55 -4.76
N PHE A 119 -3.97 1.00 -4.65
CA PHE A 119 -4.83 1.36 -5.78
C PHE A 119 -5.33 2.79 -5.62
N SER A 120 -5.35 3.59 -6.70
CA SER A 120 -5.89 4.95 -6.66
C SER A 120 -5.25 5.80 -5.54
N ALA A 121 -6.03 6.32 -4.60
CA ALA A 121 -5.54 6.98 -3.39
C ALA A 121 -4.65 6.07 -2.53
N GLY A 122 -4.97 4.77 -2.42
CA GLY A 122 -4.09 3.77 -1.78
C GLY A 122 -2.80 3.54 -2.54
N GLY A 123 -2.82 3.71 -3.88
CA GLY A 123 -1.62 3.72 -4.73
C GLY A 123 -0.71 4.91 -4.41
N HIS A 124 -1.30 6.08 -4.14
CA HIS A 124 -0.56 7.23 -3.62
C HIS A 124 0.12 6.90 -2.29
N LEU A 125 -0.63 6.34 -1.34
CA LEU A 125 -0.09 5.97 -0.03
C LEU A 125 1.02 4.91 -0.15
N ALA A 126 0.85 3.91 -1.02
CA ALA A 126 1.88 2.90 -1.32
C ALA A 126 3.15 3.53 -1.89
N GLY A 127 3.01 4.45 -2.85
CA GLY A 127 4.14 5.19 -3.42
C GLY A 127 4.84 6.09 -2.40
N CYS A 128 4.08 6.73 -1.50
CA CYS A 128 4.63 7.50 -0.40
C CYS A 128 5.44 6.62 0.58
N LEU A 129 4.96 5.42 0.91
CA LEU A 129 5.70 4.47 1.75
C LEU A 129 6.95 3.95 1.04
N ALA A 130 6.88 3.70 -0.27
CA ALA A 130 8.00 3.22 -1.06
C ALA A 130 9.14 4.24 -1.18
N GLY A 131 8.82 5.53 -1.29
CA GLY A 131 9.82 6.60 -1.42
C GLY A 131 10.11 7.38 -0.14
N GLY A 132 9.15 7.44 0.79
CA GLY A 132 9.21 8.23 2.01
C GLY A 132 9.58 7.46 3.29
N TYR A 133 10.05 6.24 3.18
CA TYR A 133 10.39 5.39 4.34
C TYR A 133 11.46 5.98 5.27
N ALA A 134 12.24 6.94 4.79
CA ALA A 134 13.27 7.64 5.57
C ALA A 134 12.85 9.07 5.99
N GLU A 135 11.56 9.43 5.88
CA GLU A 135 11.08 10.74 6.33
C GLU A 135 11.29 10.89 7.84
N PRO A 136 11.92 12.00 8.30
CA PRO A 136 12.24 12.21 9.71
C PRO A 136 11.04 12.07 10.64
N LEU A 137 9.86 12.46 10.19
CA LEU A 137 8.63 12.39 10.96
C LEU A 137 8.28 10.97 11.44
N LEU A 138 8.74 9.92 10.76
CA LEU A 138 8.51 8.52 11.18
C LEU A 138 9.25 8.20 12.48
N ASN A 139 10.49 8.66 12.59
CA ASN A 139 11.23 8.55 13.84
C ASN A 139 10.67 9.48 14.92
N GLU A 140 10.38 10.73 14.58
CA GLU A 140 9.87 11.75 15.52
C GLU A 140 8.52 11.35 16.13
N ARG A 141 7.62 10.77 15.34
CA ARG A 141 6.25 10.46 15.77
C ARG A 141 6.08 9.03 16.27
N LEU A 142 6.84 8.10 15.71
CA LEU A 142 6.66 6.66 15.97
C LEU A 142 7.94 5.98 16.48
N GLY A 143 9.09 6.66 16.50
CA GLY A 143 10.37 6.02 16.83
C GLY A 143 10.80 4.93 15.84
N LEU A 144 10.24 4.93 14.63
CA LEU A 144 10.55 3.93 13.62
C LEU A 144 11.80 4.29 12.81
N THR A 145 12.56 3.27 12.43
CA THR A 145 13.73 3.41 11.56
C THR A 145 13.37 3.11 10.10
N PRO A 146 14.17 3.60 9.13
CA PRO A 146 13.96 3.30 7.71
C PRO A 146 13.88 1.80 7.40
N GLU A 147 14.67 0.97 8.07
CA GLU A 147 14.73 -0.48 7.86
C GLU A 147 13.42 -1.18 8.29
N GLN A 148 12.75 -0.63 9.29
CA GLN A 148 11.46 -1.16 9.76
C GLN A 148 10.33 -0.84 8.79
N VAL A 149 10.42 0.27 8.06
CA VAL A 149 9.32 0.83 7.23
C VAL A 149 9.52 0.56 5.74
N ARG A 150 10.78 0.55 5.22
CA ARG A 150 11.04 0.42 3.78
C ARG A 150 10.44 -0.87 3.23
N PRO A 151 9.52 -0.82 2.25
CA PRO A 151 9.05 -2.03 1.58
C PRO A 151 10.13 -2.60 0.66
N ASP A 152 10.03 -3.91 0.36
CA ASP A 152 10.98 -4.63 -0.50
C ASP A 152 10.51 -4.67 -1.96
N ALA A 153 9.23 -4.38 -2.21
CA ALA A 153 8.64 -4.16 -3.55
C ALA A 153 7.42 -3.25 -3.45
N ALA A 154 7.07 -2.58 -4.54
CA ALA A 154 5.89 -1.72 -4.64
C ALA A 154 5.03 -2.10 -5.85
N ILE A 155 3.71 -2.20 -5.65
CA ILE A 155 2.72 -2.49 -6.69
C ILE A 155 1.69 -1.36 -6.66
N LEU A 156 1.55 -0.62 -7.75
CA LEU A 156 0.67 0.54 -7.83
C LEU A 156 -0.29 0.39 -9.01
N GLY A 157 -1.56 0.24 -8.71
CA GLY A 157 -2.65 0.23 -9.70
C GLY A 157 -3.26 1.63 -9.84
N TYR A 158 -3.26 2.19 -11.06
CA TYR A 158 -3.83 3.50 -11.38
C TYR A 158 -3.65 4.55 -10.26
N PRO A 159 -2.41 4.75 -9.76
CA PRO A 159 -2.17 5.51 -8.54
C PRO A 159 -2.45 7.00 -8.75
N VAL A 160 -3.01 7.66 -7.73
CA VAL A 160 -2.88 9.10 -7.59
C VAL A 160 -1.41 9.40 -7.29
N VAL A 161 -0.81 10.39 -7.96
CA VAL A 161 0.57 10.82 -7.73
C VAL A 161 0.66 12.30 -7.40
N HIS A 162 -0.06 13.12 -8.15
CA HIS A 162 -0.03 14.58 -7.99
C HIS A 162 -1.39 15.26 -8.23
N GLU A 163 -2.47 14.48 -8.32
CA GLU A 163 -3.80 14.99 -8.60
C GLU A 163 -4.33 15.84 -7.45
N ALA A 164 -4.44 17.16 -7.66
CA ALA A 164 -4.83 18.13 -6.64
C ALA A 164 -6.19 17.82 -6.04
N LEU A 165 -7.15 17.33 -6.85
CA LEU A 165 -8.49 16.98 -6.40
C LEU A 165 -8.49 16.06 -5.17
N TYR A 166 -7.52 15.14 -5.07
CA TYR A 166 -7.39 14.20 -3.96
C TYR A 166 -6.42 14.64 -2.88
N LEU A 167 -5.41 15.44 -3.20
CA LEU A 167 -4.36 15.82 -2.25
C LEU A 167 -4.65 17.12 -1.50
N GLU A 168 -5.34 18.08 -2.12
CA GLU A 168 -5.70 19.33 -1.46
C GLU A 168 -6.58 19.14 -0.22
N PRO A 169 -7.64 18.28 -0.23
CA PRO A 169 -8.46 18.05 0.95
C PRO A 169 -7.69 17.42 2.13
N LEU A 170 -6.58 16.71 1.85
CA LEU A 170 -5.73 16.10 2.89
C LEU A 170 -4.75 17.07 3.56
N GLY A 171 -4.49 18.23 2.97
CA GLY A 171 -3.51 19.19 3.45
C GLY A 171 -2.63 19.80 2.34
N GLY A 172 -2.95 19.52 1.08
CA GLY A 172 -2.32 20.15 -0.08
C GLY A 172 -0.81 19.97 -0.13
N ALA A 173 -0.07 21.08 0.00
CA ALA A 173 1.39 21.08 -0.12
C ALA A 173 2.14 20.26 0.93
N GLU A 174 1.50 19.94 2.05
CA GLU A 174 2.06 19.09 3.12
C GLU A 174 2.02 17.60 2.77
N VAL A 175 1.16 17.21 1.82
CA VAL A 175 1.03 15.82 1.38
C VAL A 175 2.24 15.43 0.55
N LEU A 176 2.85 14.28 0.87
CA LEU A 176 3.98 13.78 0.10
C LEU A 176 3.56 13.48 -1.34
N ARG A 177 4.46 13.81 -2.25
CA ARG A 177 4.33 13.43 -3.66
C ARG A 177 5.28 12.27 -3.93
N PRO A 178 4.76 11.06 -4.25
CA PRO A 178 5.60 9.87 -4.40
C PRO A 178 6.61 10.01 -5.55
N ASP A 179 6.28 10.68 -6.65
CA ASP A 179 7.19 10.96 -7.76
C ASP A 179 8.44 11.75 -7.33
N ARG A 180 8.29 12.65 -6.36
CA ARG A 180 9.38 13.48 -5.80
C ARG A 180 10.20 12.77 -4.72
N ARG A 181 9.75 11.60 -4.28
CA ARG A 181 10.42 10.80 -3.24
C ARG A 181 11.17 9.60 -3.80
N VAL A 182 11.17 9.40 -5.10
CA VAL A 182 11.98 8.36 -5.73
C VAL A 182 13.45 8.71 -5.59
N GLY A 183 14.20 7.85 -4.91
CA GLY A 183 15.60 8.07 -4.59
C GLY A 183 16.38 6.78 -4.35
N PRO A 184 17.64 6.86 -3.86
CA PRO A 184 18.44 5.69 -3.50
C PRO A 184 17.70 4.80 -2.50
N GLY A 185 17.68 3.48 -2.75
CA GLY A 185 16.99 2.52 -1.89
C GLY A 185 15.48 2.38 -2.13
N HIS A 186 14.93 3.11 -3.10
CA HIS A 186 13.54 2.87 -3.54
C HIS A 186 13.40 1.41 -4.02
N PRO A 187 12.38 0.66 -3.60
CA PRO A 187 12.18 -0.73 -4.01
C PRO A 187 11.82 -0.83 -5.51
N PRO A 188 12.04 -2.00 -6.15
CA PRO A 188 11.51 -2.25 -7.48
C PRO A 188 9.98 -2.09 -7.49
N ALA A 189 9.43 -1.63 -8.62
CA ALA A 189 8.02 -1.30 -8.72
C ALA A 189 7.33 -1.98 -9.90
N PHE A 190 6.07 -2.37 -9.70
CA PHE A 190 5.14 -2.76 -10.75
C PHE A 190 4.02 -1.73 -10.83
N LEU A 191 3.79 -1.17 -12.01
CA LEU A 191 2.80 -0.13 -12.26
C LEU A 191 1.81 -0.57 -13.31
N TRP A 192 0.55 -0.23 -13.12
CA TRP A 192 -0.42 -0.39 -14.19
C TRP A 192 -1.53 0.68 -14.11
N ALA A 193 -2.06 1.03 -15.27
CA ALA A 193 -3.18 1.97 -15.42
C ALA A 193 -3.90 1.73 -16.75
N THR A 194 -5.06 2.36 -16.92
CA THR A 194 -5.75 2.43 -18.20
C THR A 194 -5.59 3.84 -18.79
N VAL A 195 -5.37 3.93 -20.11
CA VAL A 195 -5.19 5.22 -20.80
C VAL A 195 -6.50 6.02 -20.80
N GLY A 196 -7.65 5.33 -20.84
CA GLY A 196 -8.96 5.93 -20.83
C GLY A 196 -9.52 6.28 -19.44
N ASP A 197 -8.71 6.18 -18.37
CA ASP A 197 -9.16 6.52 -17.01
C ASP A 197 -9.50 8.01 -16.91
N ALA A 198 -10.79 8.30 -16.73
CA ALA A 198 -11.31 9.67 -16.62
C ALA A 198 -11.28 10.22 -15.18
N THR A 199 -10.94 9.40 -14.19
CA THR A 199 -10.93 9.75 -12.76
C THR A 199 -9.55 10.13 -12.28
N VAL A 200 -8.56 9.30 -12.60
CA VAL A 200 -7.13 9.57 -12.34
C VAL A 200 -6.39 9.49 -13.67
N PRO A 201 -6.03 10.64 -14.27
CA PRO A 201 -5.36 10.67 -15.56
C PRO A 201 -4.10 9.81 -15.58
N VAL A 202 -3.86 9.09 -16.67
CA VAL A 202 -2.73 8.17 -16.84
C VAL A 202 -1.38 8.85 -16.64
N GLU A 203 -1.31 10.17 -16.80
CA GLU A 203 -0.14 11.02 -16.54
C GLU A 203 0.41 10.83 -15.13
N ASN A 204 -0.46 10.58 -14.13
CA ASN A 204 -0.01 10.26 -12.78
C ASN A 204 0.93 9.03 -12.77
N THR A 205 0.54 7.96 -13.45
CA THR A 205 1.34 6.73 -13.55
C THR A 205 2.60 6.95 -14.39
N LEU A 206 2.49 7.69 -15.51
CA LEU A 206 3.61 8.00 -16.39
C LEU A 206 4.66 8.86 -15.68
N ASP A 207 4.26 9.88 -14.93
CA ASP A 207 5.19 10.75 -14.19
C ASP A 207 5.93 9.98 -13.10
N TYR A 208 5.24 9.06 -12.41
CA TYR A 208 5.91 8.18 -11.46
C TYR A 208 6.91 7.23 -12.14
N ALA A 209 6.54 6.64 -13.28
CA ALA A 209 7.44 5.81 -14.07
C ALA A 209 8.67 6.58 -14.57
N HIS A 210 8.49 7.85 -15.01
CA HIS A 210 9.58 8.73 -15.36
C HIS A 210 10.53 9.00 -14.19
N ALA A 211 9.98 9.22 -12.98
CA ALA A 211 10.79 9.41 -11.77
C ALA A 211 11.61 8.16 -11.44
N LEU A 212 11.01 6.96 -11.51
CA LEU A 212 11.70 5.68 -11.32
C LEU A 212 12.82 5.52 -12.35
N ARG A 213 12.52 5.76 -13.64
CA ARG A 213 13.50 5.67 -14.72
C ARG A 213 14.68 6.62 -14.53
N ALA A 214 14.41 7.86 -14.15
CA ALA A 214 15.43 8.88 -13.92
C ALA A 214 16.39 8.51 -12.78
N ARG A 215 15.95 7.72 -11.81
CA ARG A 215 16.73 7.22 -10.66
C ARG A 215 17.26 5.81 -10.85
N GLN A 216 17.07 5.21 -12.02
CA GLN A 216 17.50 3.85 -12.34
C GLN A 216 16.91 2.78 -11.42
N VAL A 217 15.72 3.04 -10.87
CA VAL A 217 14.96 2.05 -10.09
C VAL A 217 14.35 1.04 -11.07
N PRO A 218 14.50 -0.28 -10.84
CA PRO A 218 13.83 -1.28 -11.68
C PRO A 218 12.31 -1.18 -11.58
N PHE A 219 11.62 -1.19 -12.71
CA PHE A 219 10.16 -1.22 -12.72
C PHE A 219 9.61 -1.90 -13.98
N GLU A 220 8.37 -2.37 -13.88
CA GLU A 220 7.51 -2.74 -14.99
C GLU A 220 6.32 -1.79 -15.05
N LEU A 221 5.88 -1.44 -16.27
CA LEU A 221 4.72 -0.59 -16.51
C LEU A 221 3.82 -1.23 -17.56
N HIS A 222 2.54 -1.41 -17.21
CA HIS A 222 1.52 -1.90 -18.10
C HIS A 222 0.42 -0.85 -18.29
N LEU A 223 0.24 -0.39 -19.51
CA LEU A 223 -0.83 0.52 -19.89
C LEU A 223 -1.83 -0.21 -20.77
N PHE A 224 -3.06 -0.30 -20.29
CA PHE A 224 -4.19 -0.85 -21.05
C PHE A 224 -4.93 0.30 -21.72
N GLN A 225 -5.41 0.07 -22.95
CA GLN A 225 -6.11 1.12 -23.69
C GLN A 225 -7.43 1.50 -23.03
N ASP A 226 -8.21 0.50 -22.66
CA ASP A 226 -9.59 0.65 -22.19
C ASP A 226 -9.73 0.07 -20.77
N GLY A 227 -10.64 0.66 -20.01
CA GLY A 227 -11.05 0.24 -18.68
C GLY A 227 -11.40 1.44 -17.81
N PRO A 228 -12.44 1.31 -16.96
CA PRO A 228 -12.79 2.36 -16.01
C PRO A 228 -11.77 2.45 -14.87
N HIS A 229 -11.85 3.51 -14.07
CA HIS A 229 -11.12 3.60 -12.81
C HIS A 229 -11.60 2.57 -11.78
N ALA A 230 -10.75 2.22 -10.81
CA ALA A 230 -11.08 1.35 -9.68
C ALA A 230 -11.42 -0.10 -10.07
N MET A 231 -10.68 -0.65 -11.02
CA MET A 231 -10.88 -2.03 -11.50
C MET A 231 -10.38 -3.12 -10.54
N GLY A 232 -9.57 -2.79 -9.53
CA GLY A 232 -9.00 -3.79 -8.62
C GLY A 232 -8.28 -4.89 -9.39
N LEU A 233 -8.74 -6.14 -9.27
CA LEU A 233 -8.22 -7.30 -10.01
C LEU A 233 -8.70 -7.37 -11.47
N ALA A 234 -9.56 -6.45 -11.90
CA ALA A 234 -10.20 -6.47 -13.22
C ALA A 234 -10.94 -7.79 -13.52
N ASP A 235 -11.53 -8.39 -12.51
CA ASP A 235 -12.34 -9.59 -12.56
C ASP A 235 -13.84 -9.30 -12.42
N ARG A 236 -14.67 -10.36 -12.32
CA ARG A 236 -16.11 -10.20 -12.20
C ARG A 236 -16.58 -9.49 -10.92
N GLU A 237 -15.78 -9.55 -9.85
CA GLU A 237 -16.13 -8.89 -8.58
C GLU A 237 -15.86 -7.38 -8.62
N SER A 238 -14.87 -6.97 -9.41
CA SER A 238 -14.48 -5.57 -9.59
C SER A 238 -15.15 -4.92 -10.81
N ALA A 239 -15.62 -5.71 -11.79
CA ALA A 239 -16.36 -5.19 -12.93
C ALA A 239 -17.72 -4.64 -12.47
N ARG A 240 -17.87 -3.33 -12.57
CA ARG A 240 -19.20 -2.70 -12.51
C ARG A 240 -19.78 -2.71 -13.91
N ASP A 241 -20.97 -3.30 -14.07
CA ASP A 241 -21.76 -3.23 -15.29
C ASP A 241 -22.07 -1.77 -15.67
#